data_1ca4e2d05907105d0569724c4106a903
#
_entry.id   1ca4e2d05907105d0569724c4106a903
#
_cell.length_a   1.000
_cell.length_b   1.000
_cell.length_c   1.000
_cell.angle_alpha   90.00
_cell.angle_beta   90.00
_cell.angle_gamma   90.00
#
_symmetry.space_group_name_H-M   'P 1'
#
loop_
_entity.id
_entity.type
_entity.pdbx_description
1 polymer ?
#
loop_
_entity_poly.entity_id
_entity_poly.type
_entity_poly.pdbx_seq_one_letter_code
_entity_poly.pdbx_strand_id
1 'polypeptide(L)'
;KDNSMFLSVFDWPQDGKLYLPGLESKIVSAKLMNGSKESEISFEENFMVKYPSAQVFAFDGTISQLPKENAKIHFIKKNIGFENNEETTNLHDIIDMNESIFVKMDIEGGEIPWIKSLRNDQINKFEQIVMEFHNPFSDNEVEVFNKINKNHYLIHFHGNNCCGLRIHGGVKIPNIFECTYLHKKYFVPELNKEPIPGILDMKNTDNDEIYINYPPFVN
;
A
#
# COMPACT_ATOMS: atom_id res chain seq x y z
N LYS A 1 -10.01 24.72 -1.29
CA LYS A 1 -9.59 23.52 -2.06
C LYS A 1 -9.29 22.46 -1.01
N ASP A 2 -10.25 21.55 -0.81
CA ASP A 2 -10.11 20.45 0.14
C ASP A 2 -9.44 19.29 -0.58
N ASN A 3 -8.28 18.92 -0.12
CA ASN A 3 -7.56 17.74 -0.54
C ASN A 3 -7.46 16.83 0.68
N SER A 4 -8.01 15.64 0.64
CA SER A 4 -8.08 14.76 1.82
C SER A 4 -7.45 13.39 1.56
N MET A 5 -6.81 12.81 2.56
CA MET A 5 -6.15 11.51 2.54
C MET A 5 -6.95 10.45 3.29
N PHE A 6 -6.84 9.21 2.87
CA PHE A 6 -7.29 8.03 3.62
C PHE A 6 -6.16 7.44 4.46
N LEU A 7 -6.47 7.05 5.67
CA LEU A 7 -5.58 6.35 6.57
C LEU A 7 -6.23 5.03 6.99
N SER A 8 -5.61 3.90 6.68
CA SER A 8 -5.92 2.67 7.38
C SER A 8 -5.25 2.73 8.74
N VAL A 9 -6.03 2.93 9.79
CA VAL A 9 -5.56 2.91 11.16
C VAL A 9 -6.10 1.64 11.79
N PHE A 10 -5.22 0.82 12.32
CA PHE A 10 -5.54 -0.46 12.90
C PHE A 10 -5.87 -0.37 14.40
N ASP A 11 -5.71 0.79 15.01
CA ASP A 11 -6.26 1.08 16.34
C ASP A 11 -7.10 2.35 16.25
N TRP A 12 -8.40 2.18 16.08
CA TRP A 12 -9.33 3.30 16.07
C TRP A 12 -9.44 3.83 17.48
N PRO A 13 -9.27 5.15 17.71
CA PRO A 13 -9.68 5.76 18.95
C PRO A 13 -11.12 5.36 19.27
N GLN A 14 -11.45 5.15 20.55
CA GLN A 14 -12.78 4.67 20.96
C GLN A 14 -13.94 5.56 20.48
N ASP A 15 -13.66 6.81 20.08
CA ASP A 15 -14.60 7.73 19.44
C ASP A 15 -14.73 7.55 17.93
N GLY A 16 -13.97 6.61 17.32
CA GLY A 16 -14.02 6.31 15.89
C GLY A 16 -13.50 7.42 14.98
N LYS A 17 -12.74 8.40 15.51
CA LYS A 17 -12.27 9.55 14.73
C LYS A 17 -10.76 9.68 14.77
N LEU A 18 -10.12 9.56 13.63
CA LEU A 18 -8.73 9.98 13.44
C LEU A 18 -8.70 11.40 12.85
N TYR A 19 -8.09 12.31 13.58
CA TYR A 19 -7.89 13.68 13.13
C TYR A 19 -6.47 13.84 12.59
N LEU A 20 -6.35 14.06 11.29
CA LEU A 20 -5.10 14.46 10.65
C LEU A 20 -5.27 15.89 10.10
N PRO A 21 -4.79 16.90 10.82
CA PRO A 21 -4.91 18.27 10.36
C PRO A 21 -4.05 18.51 9.11
N GLY A 22 -4.62 19.12 8.09
CA GLY A 22 -3.86 19.63 6.94
C GLY A 22 -3.60 18.62 5.81
N LEU A 23 -4.35 17.52 5.76
CA LEU A 23 -4.19 16.52 4.71
C LEU A 23 -4.94 16.90 3.44
N GLU A 24 -4.21 17.18 2.38
CA GLU A 24 -4.74 17.49 1.05
C GLU A 24 -4.21 16.47 0.05
N SER A 25 -5.02 15.46 -0.36
CA SER A 25 -4.53 14.32 -1.18
C SER A 25 -5.25 14.08 -2.48
N LYS A 26 -4.48 13.65 -3.48
CA LYS A 26 -4.97 12.96 -4.68
C LYS A 26 -4.50 11.51 -4.65
N ILE A 27 -5.30 10.57 -5.16
CA ILE A 27 -5.01 9.14 -5.07
C ILE A 27 -4.58 8.59 -6.40
N VAL A 28 -3.57 7.72 -6.32
CA VAL A 28 -3.30 6.69 -7.31
C VAL A 28 -3.50 5.34 -6.64
N SER A 29 -4.47 4.57 -7.09
CA SER A 29 -4.70 3.20 -6.65
C SER A 29 -4.35 2.24 -7.77
N ALA A 30 -3.56 1.23 -7.44
CA ALA A 30 -3.30 0.11 -8.32
C ALA A 30 -3.65 -1.17 -7.59
N LYS A 31 -4.49 -1.98 -8.18
CA LYS A 31 -4.85 -3.29 -7.69
C LYS A 31 -4.81 -4.28 -8.83
N LEU A 32 -4.01 -5.33 -8.68
CA LEU A 32 -4.18 -6.53 -9.47
C LEU A 32 -5.34 -7.30 -8.85
N MET A 33 -6.42 -7.48 -9.61
CA MET A 33 -7.59 -8.20 -9.14
C MET A 33 -7.43 -9.67 -9.52
N ASN A 34 -6.74 -10.43 -8.67
CA ASN A 34 -6.51 -11.84 -8.90
C ASN A 34 -7.80 -12.65 -8.65
N GLY A 35 -8.29 -13.26 -9.65
CA GLY A 35 -9.32 -14.24 -9.96
C GLY A 35 -10.08 -15.00 -8.88
N SER A 36 -10.46 -14.44 -7.75
CA SER A 36 -11.41 -15.05 -6.84
C SER A 36 -12.66 -14.19 -6.70
N LYS A 37 -13.73 -14.70 -7.29
CA LYS A 37 -15.15 -14.38 -7.07
C LYS A 37 -15.47 -12.98 -6.52
N GLU A 38 -15.72 -12.04 -7.40
CA GLU A 38 -16.14 -10.65 -7.19
C GLU A 38 -14.96 -9.69 -7.02
N SER A 39 -14.46 -9.25 -8.14
CA SER A 39 -13.61 -8.08 -8.26
C SER A 39 -14.36 -6.88 -7.65
N GLU A 40 -13.83 -6.35 -6.55
CA GLU A 40 -14.53 -5.39 -5.72
C GLU A 40 -13.81 -4.04 -5.73
N ILE A 41 -14.57 -2.96 -5.95
CA ILE A 41 -14.09 -1.58 -5.81
C ILE A 41 -14.58 -0.92 -4.52
N SER A 42 -14.91 -1.72 -3.51
CA SER A 42 -15.46 -1.23 -2.25
C SER A 42 -14.50 -0.32 -1.50
N PHE A 43 -13.19 -0.60 -1.60
CA PHE A 43 -12.17 0.27 -1.02
C PHE A 43 -12.21 1.66 -1.66
N GLU A 44 -12.18 1.76 -2.97
CA GLU A 44 -12.21 3.01 -3.73
C GLU A 44 -13.53 3.78 -3.47
N GLU A 45 -14.65 3.07 -3.42
CA GLU A 45 -15.96 3.66 -3.10
C GLU A 45 -15.99 4.25 -1.68
N ASN A 46 -15.56 3.49 -0.67
CA ASN A 46 -15.48 3.96 0.71
C ASN A 46 -14.50 5.12 0.87
N PHE A 47 -13.39 5.06 0.16
CA PHE A 47 -12.41 6.12 0.14
C PHE A 47 -13.02 7.42 -0.40
N MET A 48 -13.71 7.39 -1.53
CA MET A 48 -14.36 8.57 -2.13
C MET A 48 -15.52 9.13 -1.28
N VAL A 49 -16.20 8.28 -0.50
CA VAL A 49 -17.19 8.76 0.47
C VAL A 49 -16.52 9.61 1.55
N LYS A 50 -15.36 9.16 2.04
CA LYS A 50 -14.60 9.85 3.08
C LYS A 50 -13.86 11.08 2.54
N TYR A 51 -13.40 11.02 1.31
CA TYR A 51 -12.61 12.06 0.65
C TYR A 51 -13.22 12.44 -0.72
N PRO A 52 -14.32 13.18 -0.72
CA PRO A 52 -15.12 13.43 -1.95
C PRO A 52 -14.41 14.29 -3.00
N SER A 53 -13.37 15.03 -2.61
CA SER A 53 -12.53 15.82 -3.51
C SER A 53 -11.36 15.05 -4.13
N ALA A 54 -11.11 13.82 -3.68
CA ALA A 54 -10.02 13.00 -4.21
C ALA A 54 -10.30 12.54 -5.64
N GLN A 55 -9.26 12.55 -6.47
CA GLN A 55 -9.28 11.89 -7.78
C GLN A 55 -8.75 10.47 -7.60
N VAL A 56 -9.48 9.48 -8.09
CA VAL A 56 -9.12 8.06 -7.99
C VAL A 56 -8.71 7.54 -9.36
N PHE A 57 -7.51 6.98 -9.44
CA PHE A 57 -7.00 6.29 -10.63
C PHE A 57 -6.84 4.82 -10.30
N ALA A 58 -7.44 3.95 -11.10
CA ALA A 58 -7.31 2.50 -10.98
C ALA A 58 -6.59 1.94 -12.20
N PHE A 59 -5.62 1.06 -11.94
CA PHE A 59 -4.80 0.43 -12.98
C PHE A 59 -4.92 -1.08 -12.85
N ASP A 60 -5.26 -1.73 -13.96
CA ASP A 60 -5.24 -3.18 -14.10
C ASP A 60 -5.15 -3.54 -15.58
N GLY A 61 -4.07 -4.19 -15.99
CA GLY A 61 -3.87 -4.63 -17.38
C GLY A 61 -4.64 -5.89 -17.73
N THR A 62 -5.16 -6.63 -16.75
CA THR A 62 -5.79 -7.95 -16.93
C THR A 62 -7.27 -7.89 -17.24
N ILE A 63 -7.96 -6.84 -16.81
CA ILE A 63 -9.38 -6.63 -17.04
C ILE A 63 -9.62 -5.58 -18.14
N SER A 64 -10.76 -5.63 -18.79
CA SER A 64 -11.14 -4.66 -19.84
C SER A 64 -11.88 -3.46 -19.30
N GLN A 65 -12.49 -3.55 -18.14
CA GLN A 65 -13.29 -2.51 -17.50
C GLN A 65 -13.37 -2.80 -15.99
N LEU A 66 -13.78 -1.79 -15.22
CA LEU A 66 -14.05 -1.98 -13.80
C LEU A 66 -15.14 -3.04 -13.58
N PRO A 67 -15.08 -3.80 -12.48
CA PRO A 67 -16.10 -4.79 -12.12
C PRO A 67 -17.49 -4.20 -11.93
N LYS A 68 -17.51 -2.96 -11.47
CA LYS A 68 -18.69 -2.13 -11.29
C LYS A 68 -18.39 -0.74 -11.87
N GLU A 69 -19.25 -0.25 -12.74
CA GLU A 69 -19.09 1.07 -13.33
C GLU A 69 -19.14 2.15 -12.22
N ASN A 70 -18.13 3.04 -12.23
CA ASN A 70 -18.09 4.21 -11.37
C ASN A 70 -17.39 5.36 -12.08
N ALA A 71 -18.17 6.36 -12.47
CA ALA A 71 -17.70 7.52 -13.24
C ALA A 71 -16.66 8.40 -12.50
N LYS A 72 -16.48 8.22 -11.20
CA LYS A 72 -15.48 8.94 -10.38
C LYS A 72 -14.12 8.24 -10.35
N ILE A 73 -14.03 7.01 -10.86
CA ILE A 73 -12.78 6.25 -10.93
C ILE A 73 -12.25 6.33 -12.36
N HIS A 74 -11.06 6.88 -12.51
CA HIS A 74 -10.34 6.88 -13.78
C HIS A 74 -9.66 5.53 -13.97
N PHE A 75 -10.35 4.59 -14.63
CA PHE A 75 -9.78 3.29 -14.93
C PHE A 75 -8.85 3.38 -16.14
N ILE A 76 -7.65 2.81 -16.00
CA ILE A 76 -6.64 2.75 -17.06
C ILE A 76 -6.19 1.29 -17.19
N LYS A 77 -6.47 0.70 -18.34
CA LYS A 77 -6.09 -0.69 -18.66
C LYS A 77 -4.58 -0.77 -18.93
N LYS A 78 -3.79 -0.75 -17.88
CA LYS A 78 -2.33 -0.96 -17.91
C LYS A 78 -1.88 -1.63 -16.61
N ASN A 79 -0.86 -2.45 -16.73
CA ASN A 79 -0.11 -2.92 -15.57
C ASN A 79 0.78 -1.80 -15.04
N ILE A 80 1.13 -1.86 -13.75
CA ILE A 80 2.17 -1.00 -13.19
C ILE A 80 3.50 -1.74 -13.21
N GLY A 81 4.55 -1.02 -13.61
CA GLY A 81 5.90 -1.55 -13.69
C GLY A 81 6.92 -0.41 -13.70
N PHE A 82 8.17 -0.73 -14.02
CA PHE A 82 9.25 0.26 -14.03
C PHE A 82 9.41 1.01 -15.37
N GLU A 83 8.67 0.60 -16.41
CA GLU A 83 8.73 1.17 -17.75
C GLU A 83 7.37 1.69 -18.21
N ASN A 84 7.39 2.59 -19.19
CA ASN A 84 6.21 3.05 -19.92
C ASN A 84 6.20 2.43 -21.32
N ASN A 85 5.11 1.72 -21.63
CA ASN A 85 4.82 1.21 -22.98
C ASN A 85 3.29 1.09 -23.18
N GLU A 86 2.84 0.36 -24.19
CA GLU A 86 1.40 0.20 -24.47
C GLU A 86 0.66 -0.52 -23.33
N GLU A 87 1.29 -1.49 -22.68
CA GLU A 87 0.68 -2.37 -21.68
C GLU A 87 1.04 -2.00 -20.23
N THR A 88 2.10 -1.19 -20.03
CA THR A 88 2.66 -0.90 -18.70
C THR A 88 2.86 0.60 -18.50
N THR A 89 2.70 1.06 -17.27
CA THR A 89 3.02 2.42 -16.85
C THR A 89 3.85 2.42 -15.56
N ASN A 90 4.81 3.34 -15.47
CA ASN A 90 5.57 3.58 -14.25
C ASN A 90 4.98 4.68 -13.37
N LEU A 91 3.88 5.28 -13.77
CA LEU A 91 3.15 6.34 -13.07
C LEU A 91 3.91 7.66 -12.88
N HIS A 92 5.14 7.81 -13.38
CA HIS A 92 5.96 8.99 -13.10
C HIS A 92 5.26 10.29 -13.43
N ASP A 93 4.60 10.38 -14.60
CA ASP A 93 3.89 11.59 -15.03
C ASP A 93 2.72 11.93 -14.09
N ILE A 94 1.97 10.91 -13.66
CA ILE A 94 0.86 11.09 -12.73
C ILE A 94 1.37 11.55 -11.37
N ILE A 95 2.46 10.95 -10.89
CA ILE A 95 3.10 11.34 -9.62
C ILE A 95 3.63 12.77 -9.72
N ASP A 96 4.26 13.13 -10.84
CA ASP A 96 4.84 14.47 -11.01
C ASP A 96 3.77 15.57 -11.03
N MET A 97 2.60 15.28 -11.59
CA MET A 97 1.46 16.23 -11.64
C MET A 97 0.70 16.40 -10.31
N ASN A 98 1.00 15.58 -9.30
CA ASN A 98 0.29 15.59 -8.03
C ASN A 98 1.25 15.82 -6.87
N GLU A 99 0.81 16.53 -5.83
CA GLU A 99 1.66 16.89 -4.68
C GLU A 99 1.41 16.00 -3.46
N SER A 100 0.26 15.38 -3.38
CA SER A 100 -0.16 14.58 -2.23
C SER A 100 -0.89 13.33 -2.71
N ILE A 101 -0.31 12.17 -2.47
CA ILE A 101 -0.72 10.91 -3.09
C ILE A 101 -0.89 9.83 -2.03
N PHE A 102 -2.02 9.14 -2.03
CA PHE A 102 -2.21 7.86 -1.39
C PHE A 102 -1.97 6.74 -2.42
N VAL A 103 -1.12 5.78 -2.07
CA VAL A 103 -0.84 4.61 -2.92
C VAL A 103 -1.36 3.35 -2.24
N LYS A 104 -2.19 2.57 -2.94
CA LYS A 104 -2.51 1.19 -2.61
C LYS A 104 -2.08 0.30 -3.76
N MET A 105 -1.25 -0.69 -3.50
CA MET A 105 -0.62 -1.48 -4.56
C MET A 105 -0.46 -2.94 -4.14
N ASP A 106 -0.88 -3.80 -5.05
CA ASP A 106 -0.67 -5.23 -5.05
C ASP A 106 -0.54 -5.63 -6.53
N ILE A 107 0.68 -5.87 -7.00
CA ILE A 107 1.02 -6.09 -8.42
C ILE A 107 1.88 -7.32 -8.66
N GLU A 108 1.78 -8.29 -7.73
CA GLU A 108 2.30 -9.65 -7.91
C GLU A 108 3.80 -9.72 -8.25
N GLY A 109 4.62 -8.95 -7.54
CA GLY A 109 6.09 -8.94 -7.65
C GLY A 109 6.67 -7.78 -8.47
N GLY A 110 5.85 -6.87 -8.95
CA GLY A 110 6.27 -5.64 -9.62
C GLY A 110 6.66 -4.50 -8.70
N GLU A 111 6.41 -4.61 -7.39
CA GLU A 111 6.54 -3.53 -6.40
C GLU A 111 7.98 -3.02 -6.31
N ILE A 112 8.92 -3.93 -6.17
CA ILE A 112 10.34 -3.60 -6.00
C ILE A 112 10.92 -2.91 -7.24
N PRO A 113 10.79 -3.43 -8.47
CA PRO A 113 11.23 -2.74 -9.67
C PRO A 113 10.59 -1.36 -9.83
N TRP A 114 9.28 -1.24 -9.52
CA TRP A 114 8.58 0.02 -9.60
C TRP A 114 9.14 1.07 -8.62
N ILE A 115 9.28 0.73 -7.32
CA ILE A 115 9.84 1.65 -6.33
C ILE A 115 11.28 2.05 -6.67
N LYS A 116 12.08 1.12 -7.22
CA LYS A 116 13.44 1.43 -7.69
C LYS A 116 13.44 2.50 -8.77
N SER A 117 12.47 2.48 -9.68
CA SER A 117 12.35 3.43 -10.78
C SER A 117 11.99 4.85 -10.31
N LEU A 118 11.29 4.97 -9.18
CA LEU A 118 10.86 6.26 -8.64
C LEU A 118 12.06 7.11 -8.18
N ARG A 119 11.98 8.41 -8.35
CA ARG A 119 12.89 9.37 -7.72
C ARG A 119 12.54 9.57 -6.25
N ASN A 120 13.48 10.08 -5.45
CA ASN A 120 13.24 10.35 -4.03
C ASN A 120 12.18 11.44 -3.82
N ASP A 121 12.14 12.47 -4.67
CA ASP A 121 11.13 13.52 -4.64
C ASP A 121 9.73 13.00 -4.96
N GLN A 122 9.61 12.01 -5.85
CA GLN A 122 8.35 11.33 -6.14
C GLN A 122 7.83 10.53 -4.94
N ILE A 123 8.69 9.74 -4.30
CA ILE A 123 8.32 8.99 -3.09
C ILE A 123 7.91 9.94 -1.95
N ASN A 124 8.54 11.11 -1.85
CA ASN A 124 8.21 12.10 -0.83
C ASN A 124 6.81 12.71 -0.99
N LYS A 125 6.17 12.55 -2.16
CA LYS A 125 4.79 12.97 -2.39
C LYS A 125 3.75 11.97 -1.87
N PHE A 126 4.18 10.76 -1.51
CA PHE A 126 3.29 9.77 -0.95
C PHE A 126 3.00 10.09 0.51
N GLU A 127 1.75 10.37 0.82
CA GLU A 127 1.31 10.59 2.19
C GLU A 127 1.21 9.28 2.95
N GLN A 128 0.67 8.27 2.28
CA GLN A 128 0.56 6.91 2.77
C GLN A 128 0.79 5.92 1.63
N ILE A 129 1.44 4.80 1.95
CA ILE A 129 1.66 3.68 1.05
C ILE A 129 1.08 2.43 1.72
N VAL A 130 0.13 1.78 1.07
CA VAL A 130 -0.37 0.45 1.41
C VAL A 130 0.08 -0.49 0.30
N MET A 131 0.90 -1.46 0.63
CA MET A 131 1.55 -2.29 -0.40
C MET A 131 1.74 -3.72 0.08
N GLU A 132 1.38 -4.67 -0.78
CA GLU A 132 1.78 -6.05 -0.64
C GLU A 132 3.14 -6.27 -1.32
N PHE A 133 4.06 -6.94 -0.65
CA PHE A 133 5.39 -7.26 -1.18
C PHE A 133 5.53 -8.75 -1.40
N HIS A 134 5.98 -9.13 -2.58
CA HIS A 134 6.14 -10.51 -3.01
C HIS A 134 7.62 -10.92 -3.03
N ASN A 135 8.03 -11.72 -2.05
CA ASN A 135 9.40 -12.30 -1.94
C ASN A 135 10.58 -11.30 -2.06
N PRO A 136 10.56 -10.13 -1.41
CA PRO A 136 11.55 -9.06 -1.62
C PRO A 136 12.82 -9.28 -0.77
N PHE A 137 13.58 -10.36 -1.02
CA PHE A 137 14.67 -10.80 -0.12
C PHE A 137 16.09 -10.79 -0.70
N SER A 138 16.30 -10.34 -1.92
CA SER A 138 17.66 -10.09 -2.41
C SER A 138 18.25 -8.83 -1.78
N ASP A 139 19.58 -8.75 -1.65
CA ASP A 139 20.25 -7.57 -1.09
C ASP A 139 19.87 -6.27 -1.83
N ASN A 140 19.71 -6.36 -3.15
CA ASN A 140 19.27 -5.24 -3.96
C ASN A 140 17.81 -4.82 -3.70
N GLU A 141 16.98 -5.71 -3.18
CA GLU A 141 15.57 -5.44 -2.87
C GLU A 141 15.44 -4.78 -1.50
N VAL A 142 16.30 -5.14 -0.55
CA VAL A 142 16.35 -4.50 0.78
C VAL A 142 16.61 -2.98 0.69
N GLU A 143 17.37 -2.52 -0.31
CA GLU A 143 17.60 -1.09 -0.55
C GLU A 143 16.31 -0.30 -0.81
N VAL A 144 15.27 -0.94 -1.33
CA VAL A 144 13.96 -0.32 -1.58
C VAL A 144 13.30 0.10 -0.27
N PHE A 145 13.38 -0.74 0.75
CA PHE A 145 12.85 -0.40 2.07
C PHE A 145 13.60 0.78 2.70
N ASN A 146 14.92 0.84 2.52
CA ASN A 146 15.70 2.00 2.94
C ASN A 146 15.28 3.28 2.21
N LYS A 147 14.92 3.16 0.93
CA LYS A 147 14.44 4.27 0.12
C LYS A 147 13.10 4.82 0.62
N ILE A 148 12.14 3.94 0.94
CA ILE A 148 10.86 4.32 1.55
C ILE A 148 11.10 4.91 2.94
N ASN A 149 11.92 4.26 3.76
CA ASN A 149 12.20 4.63 5.14
C ASN A 149 12.91 5.98 5.31
N LYS A 150 13.38 6.63 4.24
CA LYS A 150 13.89 8.01 4.33
C LYS A 150 12.80 8.97 4.79
N ASN A 151 11.61 8.86 4.25
CA ASN A 151 10.51 9.80 4.47
C ASN A 151 9.27 9.21 5.15
N HIS A 152 9.22 7.88 5.32
CA HIS A 152 8.07 7.17 5.87
C HIS A 152 8.48 6.30 7.06
N TYR A 153 7.53 6.04 7.95
CA TYR A 153 7.60 4.99 8.96
C TYR A 153 6.68 3.84 8.59
N LEU A 154 7.14 2.62 8.80
CA LEU A 154 6.27 1.44 8.78
C LEU A 154 5.39 1.49 10.03
N ILE A 155 4.07 1.57 9.83
CA ILE A 155 3.09 1.69 10.91
C ILE A 155 2.21 0.45 11.06
N HIS A 156 2.18 -0.40 10.04
CA HIS A 156 1.49 -1.68 10.08
C HIS A 156 2.21 -2.70 9.22
N PHE A 157 2.24 -3.94 9.70
CA PHE A 157 2.81 -5.10 9.03
C PHE A 157 1.90 -6.31 9.25
N HIS A 158 1.52 -6.99 8.18
CA HIS A 158 0.76 -8.24 8.22
C HIS A 158 1.36 -9.26 7.26
N GLY A 159 1.55 -10.49 7.74
CA GLY A 159 2.06 -11.58 6.91
C GLY A 159 0.92 -12.26 6.16
N ASN A 160 0.97 -12.28 4.82
CA ASN A 160 0.03 -13.07 4.05
C ASN A 160 0.26 -14.57 4.33
N ASN A 161 -0.77 -15.25 4.83
CA ASN A 161 -0.70 -16.65 5.25
C ASN A 161 -0.77 -17.67 4.10
N CYS A 162 -0.70 -17.23 2.84
CA CYS A 162 -0.69 -18.12 1.67
C CYS A 162 0.61 -18.93 1.54
N CYS A 163 1.74 -18.27 1.80
CA CYS A 163 3.01 -18.67 1.17
C CYS A 163 4.12 -18.98 2.17
N GLY A 164 3.81 -19.04 3.46
CA GLY A 164 4.72 -19.45 4.54
C GLY A 164 5.79 -18.42 4.90
N LEU A 165 6.80 -18.91 5.63
CA LEU A 165 7.87 -18.12 6.23
C LEU A 165 9.23 -18.53 5.68
N ARG A 166 10.17 -17.59 5.68
CA ARG A 166 11.60 -17.83 5.47
C ARG A 166 12.43 -17.23 6.60
N ILE A 167 13.68 -17.62 6.67
CA ILE A 167 14.68 -16.96 7.53
C ILE A 167 15.54 -16.05 6.65
N HIS A 168 15.56 -14.77 6.99
CA HIS A 168 16.41 -13.78 6.35
C HIS A 168 17.16 -12.99 7.43
N GLY A 169 18.49 -12.93 7.36
CA GLY A 169 19.28 -12.25 8.39
C GLY A 169 19.07 -12.79 9.83
N GLY A 170 18.68 -14.06 9.98
CA GLY A 170 18.40 -14.69 11.28
C GLY A 170 16.97 -14.42 11.81
N VAL A 171 16.15 -13.65 11.09
CA VAL A 171 14.78 -13.33 11.45
C VAL A 171 13.82 -14.14 10.58
N LYS A 172 12.75 -14.68 11.15
CA LYS A 172 11.65 -15.28 10.38
C LYS A 172 10.80 -14.16 9.79
N ILE A 173 10.57 -14.23 8.49
CA ILE A 173 9.76 -13.22 7.77
C ILE A 173 8.82 -13.94 6.82
N PRO A 174 7.54 -13.50 6.69
CA PRO A 174 6.64 -14.01 5.68
C PRO A 174 7.20 -13.84 4.26
N ASN A 175 6.92 -14.79 3.36
CA ASN A 175 7.35 -14.67 1.97
C ASN A 175 6.59 -13.57 1.24
N ILE A 176 5.33 -13.37 1.62
CA ILE A 176 4.46 -12.30 1.12
C ILE A 176 3.92 -11.57 2.35
N PHE A 177 3.92 -10.26 2.30
CA PHE A 177 3.45 -9.45 3.42
C PHE A 177 2.92 -8.09 2.98
N GLU A 178 1.94 -7.61 3.72
CA GLU A 178 1.30 -6.31 3.57
C GLU A 178 1.95 -5.29 4.49
N CYS A 179 2.26 -4.13 3.95
CA CYS A 179 2.84 -3.02 4.68
C CYS A 179 2.00 -1.76 4.54
N THR A 180 1.82 -1.06 5.65
CA THR A 180 1.35 0.33 5.60
C THR A 180 2.47 1.25 6.09
N TYR A 181 2.86 2.18 5.24
CA TYR A 181 3.79 3.25 5.57
C TYR A 181 3.07 4.58 5.63
N LEU A 182 3.46 5.43 6.58
CA LEU A 182 2.94 6.78 6.73
C LEU A 182 4.09 7.79 6.72
N HIS A 183 3.88 8.94 6.05
CA HIS A 183 4.90 9.96 5.93
C HIS A 183 5.29 10.53 7.31
N LYS A 184 6.59 10.69 7.56
CA LYS A 184 7.17 11.10 8.85
C LYS A 184 6.68 12.43 9.37
N LYS A 185 6.18 13.30 8.48
CA LYS A 185 5.66 14.64 8.86
C LYS A 185 4.43 14.59 9.77
N TYR A 186 3.75 13.43 9.89
CA TYR A 186 2.48 13.33 10.60
C TYR A 186 2.61 12.92 12.07
N PHE A 187 3.71 12.26 12.46
CA PHE A 187 3.82 11.73 13.82
C PHE A 187 5.25 11.42 14.23
N VAL A 188 5.45 11.23 15.53
CA VAL A 188 6.68 10.68 16.11
C VAL A 188 6.40 9.21 16.45
N PRO A 189 7.18 8.26 15.92
CA PRO A 189 6.91 6.84 16.12
C PRO A 189 7.26 6.40 17.54
N GLU A 190 6.54 5.40 18.03
CA GLU A 190 6.89 4.60 19.18
C GLU A 190 7.21 3.17 18.74
N LEU A 191 7.92 2.42 19.59
CA LEU A 191 8.19 1.01 19.34
C LEU A 191 6.88 0.22 19.47
N ASN A 192 6.67 -0.70 18.52
CA ASN A 192 5.49 -1.56 18.55
C ASN A 192 5.55 -2.51 19.76
N LYS A 193 4.46 -2.56 20.51
CA LYS A 193 4.22 -3.48 21.63
C LYS A 193 3.01 -4.38 21.41
N GLU A 194 2.25 -4.08 20.35
CA GLU A 194 1.05 -4.83 20.01
C GLU A 194 1.38 -6.09 19.20
N PRO A 195 0.61 -7.15 19.35
CA PRO A 195 0.82 -8.38 18.60
C PRO A 195 0.62 -8.16 17.07
N ILE A 196 1.34 -8.97 16.29
CA ILE A 196 1.14 -9.09 14.86
C ILE A 196 0.74 -10.55 14.55
N PRO A 197 -0.42 -10.80 13.94
CA PRO A 197 -1.40 -9.83 13.43
C PRO A 197 -2.11 -9.07 14.54
N GLY A 198 -2.56 -7.85 14.22
CA GLY A 198 -3.41 -7.03 15.07
C GLY A 198 -4.86 -7.52 15.10
N ILE A 199 -5.68 -6.95 15.97
CA ILE A 199 -7.07 -7.38 16.19
C ILE A 199 -7.98 -7.18 14.96
N LEU A 200 -7.61 -6.31 14.04
CA LEU A 200 -8.37 -6.01 12.82
C LEU A 200 -7.84 -6.74 11.60
N ASP A 201 -6.70 -7.42 11.71
CA ASP A 201 -6.14 -8.17 10.60
C ASP A 201 -6.98 -9.41 10.33
N MET A 202 -7.12 -9.72 9.07
CA MET A 202 -7.89 -10.87 8.60
C MET A 202 -6.99 -11.77 7.76
N LYS A 203 -7.21 -13.06 7.89
CA LYS A 203 -6.52 -14.07 7.08
C LYS A 203 -6.76 -13.82 5.57
N ASN A 204 -5.70 -13.94 4.79
CA ASN A 204 -5.79 -13.88 3.33
C ASN A 204 -6.30 -15.21 2.73
N THR A 205 -6.03 -16.32 3.42
CA THR A 205 -6.44 -17.69 3.00
C THR A 205 -6.98 -18.50 4.19
N ASP A 206 -7.45 -19.71 3.92
CA ASP A 206 -7.90 -20.67 4.96
C ASP A 206 -6.75 -21.29 5.77
N ASN A 207 -5.49 -21.02 5.41
CA ASN A 207 -4.33 -21.50 6.17
C ASN A 207 -4.28 -20.89 7.59
N ASP A 208 -3.43 -21.45 8.43
CA ASP A 208 -3.17 -20.89 9.75
C ASP A 208 -2.54 -19.50 9.64
N GLU A 209 -2.90 -18.64 10.58
CA GLU A 209 -2.37 -17.27 10.67
C GLU A 209 -0.87 -17.27 10.98
N ILE A 210 -0.16 -16.26 10.46
CA ILE A 210 1.26 -16.06 10.71
C ILE A 210 1.45 -15.09 11.88
N TYR A 211 1.90 -15.60 13.03
CA TYR A 211 2.20 -14.77 14.20
C TYR A 211 3.67 -14.36 14.21
N ILE A 212 3.94 -13.06 14.26
CA ILE A 212 5.28 -12.45 14.25
C ILE A 212 5.54 -11.65 15.53
N ASN A 213 5.25 -12.23 16.68
CA ASN A 213 5.37 -11.61 18.01
C ASN A 213 6.77 -11.77 18.60
N TYR A 214 7.80 -11.35 17.88
CA TYR A 214 9.20 -11.42 18.24
C TYR A 214 10.00 -10.25 17.64
N PRO A 215 11.16 -9.89 18.23
CA PRO A 215 12.01 -8.83 17.66
C PRO A 215 12.45 -9.16 16.22
N PRO A 216 12.55 -8.13 15.35
CA PRO A 216 12.38 -6.71 15.63
C PRO A 216 10.94 -6.17 15.47
N PHE A 217 9.95 -7.03 15.25
CA PHE A 217 8.57 -6.63 14.94
C PHE A 217 7.79 -6.17 16.18
N VAL A 218 8.02 -6.86 17.30
CA VAL A 218 7.40 -6.56 18.60
C VAL A 218 8.49 -6.54 19.66
N ASN A 219 8.50 -5.52 20.54
CA ASN A 219 9.45 -5.31 21.62
C ASN A 219 8.82 -5.49 23.00
#